data_6369a4ab7884cbdcbd9a1255f6e3f6c2
#
_entry.id   6369a4ab7884cbdcbd9a1255f6e3f6c2
#
_cell.length_a   1.000
_cell.length_b   1.000
_cell.length_c   1.000
_cell.angle_alpha   90.00
_cell.angle_beta   90.00
_cell.angle_gamma   90.00
#
_symmetry.space_group_name_H-M   'P 1'
#
loop_
_entity.id
_entity.type
_entity.pdbx_description
1 polymer ?
#
loop_
_entity_poly.entity_id
_entity_poly.type
_entity_poly.pdbx_seq_one_letter_code
_entity_poly.pdbx_strand_id
1 'polypeptide(L)'
;MIRSVDPGAGINWLQGGWAGFKAGGGLLIGMVAVTLLIAFVLAWIPWLGQILVPVVATFLYAGMLRSLRGQATGRTMQFDDLWSAFGDQDRMVHLAIVSLVPMLGSLLQAALSGGFIGWVLGALISLVVIALTYFAVPLVLFRQMEAPQALKSSLDGVIANLPAVVVFWAACIVLTLLAIVPLGLGLLVLVPVLLGAAYEAYAEIYGDVELVPNAPATPSEPPPPPV
;
A
#
# COMPACT_ATOMS: atom_id res chain seq x y z
N MET A 1 -9.83 -8.42 -13.71
CA MET A 1 -11.18 -8.53 -13.12
C MET A 1 -11.03 -8.33 -11.61
N ILE A 2 -11.94 -7.59 -10.97
CA ILE A 2 -11.99 -7.45 -9.51
C ILE A 2 -12.64 -8.72 -8.95
N ARG A 3 -11.98 -9.37 -7.98
CA ARG A 3 -12.51 -10.52 -7.28
C ARG A 3 -13.25 -10.04 -6.02
N SER A 4 -14.33 -10.71 -5.67
CA SER A 4 -14.98 -10.52 -4.36
C SER A 4 -14.34 -11.49 -3.36
N VAL A 5 -13.99 -10.97 -2.20
CA VAL A 5 -13.34 -11.73 -1.13
C VAL A 5 -14.24 -11.79 0.11
N ASP A 6 -14.00 -12.77 0.97
CA ASP A 6 -14.72 -12.92 2.24
C ASP A 6 -14.36 -11.78 3.21
N PRO A 7 -15.28 -11.33 4.08
CA PRO A 7 -14.96 -10.33 5.12
C PRO A 7 -13.76 -10.69 6.01
N GLY A 8 -13.51 -11.99 6.25
CA GLY A 8 -12.36 -12.48 6.99
C GLY A 8 -11.01 -12.24 6.30
N ALA A 9 -10.99 -12.00 4.98
CA ALA A 9 -9.77 -11.73 4.22
C ALA A 9 -8.97 -10.54 4.79
N GLY A 10 -9.65 -9.54 5.37
CA GLY A 10 -8.98 -8.41 6.00
C GLY A 10 -7.97 -8.80 7.10
N ILE A 11 -8.24 -9.85 7.85
CA ILE A 11 -7.29 -10.40 8.84
C ILE A 11 -6.21 -11.24 8.16
N ASN A 12 -6.55 -11.99 7.12
CA ASN A 12 -5.59 -12.80 6.37
C ASN A 12 -4.51 -11.92 5.71
N TRP A 13 -4.88 -10.75 5.20
CA TRP A 13 -3.91 -9.77 4.64
C TRP A 13 -2.88 -9.33 5.68
N LEU A 14 -3.31 -9.09 6.94
CA LEU A 14 -2.38 -8.77 8.02
C LEU A 14 -1.45 -9.94 8.34
N GLN A 15 -1.96 -11.17 8.32
CA GLN A 15 -1.15 -12.36 8.53
C GLN A 15 -0.13 -12.56 7.40
N GLY A 16 -0.54 -12.36 6.14
CA GLY A 16 0.33 -12.37 4.97
C GLY A 16 1.42 -11.29 5.04
N GLY A 17 1.03 -10.06 5.38
CA GLY A 17 1.96 -8.96 5.61
C GLY A 17 2.98 -9.24 6.71
N TRP A 18 2.54 -9.87 7.82
CA TRP A 18 3.43 -10.31 8.90
C TRP A 18 4.39 -11.43 8.45
N ALA A 19 3.91 -12.39 7.66
CA ALA A 19 4.74 -13.46 7.13
C ALA A 19 5.79 -12.90 6.13
N GLY A 20 5.40 -11.99 5.25
CA GLY A 20 6.32 -11.28 4.36
C GLY A 20 7.36 -10.47 5.12
N PHE A 21 6.94 -9.79 6.20
CA PHE A 21 7.85 -9.09 7.10
C PHE A 21 8.87 -10.03 7.74
N LYS A 22 8.48 -11.20 8.22
CA LYS A 22 9.43 -12.17 8.80
C LYS A 22 10.49 -12.63 7.80
N ALA A 23 10.17 -12.66 6.52
CA ALA A 23 11.10 -13.10 5.47
C ALA A 23 12.08 -12.01 5.01
N GLY A 24 11.74 -10.71 5.15
CA GLY A 24 12.58 -9.61 4.66
C GLY A 24 12.51 -8.32 5.48
N GLY A 25 12.02 -8.40 6.72
CA GLY A 25 11.64 -7.24 7.53
C GLY A 25 12.74 -6.22 7.80
N GLY A 26 13.97 -6.66 7.98
CA GLY A 26 15.10 -5.75 8.23
C GLY A 26 15.30 -4.75 7.08
N LEU A 27 15.20 -5.21 5.83
CA LEU A 27 15.31 -4.36 4.66
C LEU A 27 14.11 -3.42 4.53
N LEU A 28 12.89 -3.93 4.76
CA LEU A 28 11.67 -3.11 4.73
C LEU A 28 11.69 -2.01 5.81
N ILE A 29 12.18 -2.31 7.02
CA ILE A 29 12.39 -1.30 8.07
C ILE A 29 13.33 -0.20 7.56
N GLY A 30 14.46 -0.58 6.94
CA GLY A 30 15.41 0.37 6.36
C GLY A 30 14.78 1.26 5.29
N MET A 31 14.02 0.67 4.36
CA MET A 31 13.30 1.42 3.32
C MET A 31 12.28 2.38 3.90
N VAL A 32 11.49 1.95 4.89
CA VAL A 32 10.52 2.79 5.59
C VAL A 32 11.22 3.91 6.35
N ALA A 33 12.31 3.62 7.08
CA ALA A 33 13.06 4.62 7.83
C ALA A 33 13.63 5.71 6.90
N VAL A 34 14.20 5.33 5.75
CA VAL A 34 14.68 6.29 4.74
C VAL A 34 13.53 7.11 4.16
N THR A 35 12.40 6.47 3.86
CA THR A 35 11.20 7.17 3.36
C THR A 35 10.70 8.22 4.36
N LEU A 36 10.61 7.84 5.64
CA LEU A 36 10.21 8.77 6.72
C LEU A 36 11.20 9.90 6.91
N LEU A 37 12.51 9.62 6.82
CA LEU A 37 13.56 10.64 6.91
C LEU A 37 13.45 11.65 5.76
N ILE A 38 13.28 11.16 4.53
CA ILE A 38 13.10 12.03 3.35
C ILE A 38 11.82 12.88 3.51
N ALA A 39 10.70 12.26 3.89
CA ALA A 39 9.44 12.96 4.11
C ALA A 39 9.59 14.02 5.22
N PHE A 40 10.28 13.70 6.30
CA PHE A 40 10.57 14.63 7.40
C PHE A 40 11.40 15.83 6.91
N VAL A 41 12.49 15.59 6.19
CA VAL A 41 13.34 16.67 5.64
C VAL A 41 12.55 17.55 4.66
N LEU A 42 11.78 16.96 3.76
CA LEU A 42 10.97 17.71 2.80
C LEU A 42 9.86 18.52 3.49
N ALA A 43 9.28 18.01 4.58
CA ALA A 43 8.22 18.71 5.33
C ALA A 43 8.71 20.04 5.95
N TRP A 44 10.02 20.21 6.18
CA TRP A 44 10.60 21.46 6.66
C TRP A 44 10.66 22.57 5.61
N ILE A 45 10.41 22.25 4.33
CA ILE A 45 10.39 23.24 3.25
C ILE A 45 8.97 23.80 3.13
N PRO A 46 8.70 25.06 3.55
CA PRO A 46 7.36 25.64 3.49
C PRO A 46 6.81 25.60 2.06
N TRP A 47 5.52 25.34 1.90
CA TRP A 47 4.77 25.25 0.64
C TRP A 47 5.24 24.12 -0.29
N LEU A 48 6.55 24.02 -0.56
CA LEU A 48 7.12 23.02 -1.45
C LEU A 48 7.01 21.60 -0.86
N GLY A 49 7.16 21.47 0.46
CA GLY A 49 7.03 20.19 1.15
C GLY A 49 5.63 19.58 1.01
N GLN A 50 4.58 20.39 1.02
CA GLN A 50 3.21 19.91 0.84
C GLN A 50 2.97 19.30 -0.55
N ILE A 51 3.74 19.71 -1.54
CA ILE A 51 3.68 19.17 -2.92
C ILE A 51 4.65 17.99 -3.05
N LEU A 52 5.88 18.13 -2.58
CA LEU A 52 6.93 17.14 -2.80
C LEU A 52 6.72 15.87 -1.95
N VAL A 53 6.26 15.99 -0.72
CA VAL A 53 6.08 14.83 0.18
C VAL A 53 5.14 13.79 -0.41
N PRO A 54 3.91 14.11 -0.87
CA PRO A 54 3.03 13.11 -1.48
C PRO A 54 3.61 12.48 -2.74
N VAL A 55 4.29 13.29 -3.57
CA VAL A 55 4.90 12.79 -4.82
C VAL A 55 6.02 11.81 -4.49
N VAL A 56 7.01 12.24 -3.72
CA VAL A 56 8.17 11.42 -3.38
C VAL A 56 7.73 10.16 -2.61
N ALA A 57 6.80 10.29 -1.65
CA ALA A 57 6.27 9.16 -0.90
C ALA A 57 5.58 8.14 -1.82
N THR A 58 4.83 8.57 -2.85
CA THR A 58 4.20 7.67 -3.81
C THR A 58 5.24 6.88 -4.61
N PHE A 59 6.33 7.51 -5.06
CA PHE A 59 7.39 6.83 -5.79
C PHE A 59 8.16 5.84 -4.90
N LEU A 60 8.49 6.22 -3.67
CA LEU A 60 9.15 5.33 -2.72
C LEU A 60 8.24 4.15 -2.33
N TYR A 61 6.94 4.40 -2.13
CA TYR A 61 5.95 3.34 -1.92
C TYR A 61 5.88 2.39 -3.13
N ALA A 62 5.90 2.92 -4.34
CA ALA A 62 5.95 2.13 -5.56
C ALA A 62 7.20 1.22 -5.63
N GLY A 63 8.36 1.73 -5.22
CA GLY A 63 9.59 0.95 -5.10
C GLY A 63 9.48 -0.18 -4.06
N MET A 64 8.91 0.10 -2.89
CA MET A 64 8.66 -0.92 -1.85
C MET A 64 7.69 -2.01 -2.34
N LEU A 65 6.63 -1.65 -3.09
CA LEU A 65 5.73 -2.63 -3.68
C LEU A 65 6.42 -3.55 -4.70
N ARG A 66 7.36 -3.02 -5.51
CA ARG A 66 8.17 -3.84 -6.42
C ARG A 66 9.06 -4.82 -5.67
N SER A 67 9.62 -4.39 -4.56
CA SER A 67 10.43 -5.25 -3.69
C SER A 67 9.58 -6.38 -3.09
N LEU A 68 8.38 -6.08 -2.58
CA LEU A 68 7.43 -7.06 -2.05
C LEU A 68 6.98 -8.06 -3.12
N ARG A 69 6.63 -7.59 -4.32
CA ARG A 69 6.28 -8.49 -5.43
C ARG A 69 7.46 -9.35 -5.85
N GLY A 70 8.66 -8.79 -5.84
CA GLY A 70 9.90 -9.54 -6.07
C GLY A 70 10.03 -10.69 -5.07
N GLN A 71 9.81 -10.42 -3.78
CA GLN A 71 9.80 -11.45 -2.73
C GLN A 71 8.75 -12.53 -2.99
N ALA A 72 7.52 -12.15 -3.34
CA ALA A 72 6.44 -13.08 -3.68
C ALA A 72 6.80 -14.01 -4.85
N THR A 73 7.61 -13.52 -5.79
CA THR A 73 8.09 -14.30 -6.95
C THR A 73 9.44 -15.01 -6.71
N GLY A 74 9.92 -15.04 -5.47
CA GLY A 74 11.17 -15.73 -5.10
C GLY A 74 12.45 -14.92 -5.34
N ARG A 75 12.36 -13.64 -5.74
CA ARG A 75 13.51 -12.75 -5.85
C ARG A 75 13.89 -12.20 -4.48
N THR A 76 15.18 -12.13 -4.20
CA THR A 76 15.66 -11.45 -2.99
C THR A 76 15.37 -9.96 -3.08
N MET A 77 14.82 -9.40 -2.00
CA MET A 77 14.62 -7.94 -1.91
C MET A 77 15.98 -7.22 -1.94
N GLN A 78 16.01 -6.07 -2.59
CA GLN A 78 17.20 -5.20 -2.67
C GLN A 78 16.81 -3.79 -2.25
N PHE A 79 17.72 -3.11 -1.54
CA PHE A 79 17.47 -1.73 -1.09
C PHE A 79 17.30 -0.78 -2.28
N ASP A 80 17.97 -1.06 -3.40
CA ASP A 80 17.89 -0.28 -4.63
C ASP A 80 16.49 -0.32 -5.26
N ASP A 81 15.65 -1.32 -4.93
CA ASP A 81 14.27 -1.38 -5.37
C ASP A 81 13.48 -0.12 -4.95
N LEU A 82 13.86 0.50 -3.82
CA LEU A 82 13.22 1.71 -3.31
C LEU A 82 13.21 2.84 -4.35
N TRP A 83 14.27 2.96 -5.13
CA TRP A 83 14.44 4.00 -6.15
C TRP A 83 13.94 3.61 -7.53
N SER A 84 13.57 2.35 -7.71
CA SER A 84 13.25 1.77 -9.02
C SER A 84 12.11 2.49 -9.77
N ALA A 85 11.17 3.10 -9.03
CA ALA A 85 10.05 3.81 -9.64
C ALA A 85 10.45 5.15 -10.27
N PHE A 86 11.54 5.77 -9.82
CA PHE A 86 12.05 7.02 -10.39
C PHE A 86 12.71 6.83 -11.77
N GLY A 87 13.18 5.62 -12.07
CA GLY A 87 13.74 5.27 -13.38
C GLY A 87 12.73 4.77 -14.40
N ASP A 88 11.48 4.59 -14.00
CA ASP A 88 10.43 4.03 -14.86
C ASP A 88 9.67 5.14 -15.59
N GLN A 89 10.21 5.56 -16.76
CA GLN A 89 9.66 6.65 -17.54
C GLN A 89 8.22 6.41 -17.97
N ASP A 90 7.85 5.17 -18.28
CA ASP A 90 6.50 4.81 -18.74
C ASP A 90 5.45 4.97 -17.63
N ARG A 91 5.85 4.77 -16.36
CA ARG A 91 4.95 4.84 -15.19
C ARG A 91 5.02 6.16 -14.45
N MET A 92 6.13 6.90 -14.60
CA MET A 92 6.40 8.13 -13.86
C MET A 92 5.24 9.12 -13.93
N VAL A 93 4.71 9.39 -15.12
CA VAL A 93 3.61 10.34 -15.32
C VAL A 93 2.35 9.87 -14.60
N HIS A 94 2.00 8.59 -14.71
CA HIS A 94 0.81 8.04 -14.06
C HIS A 94 0.95 8.01 -12.53
N LEU A 95 2.11 7.67 -11.98
CA LEU A 95 2.39 7.74 -10.55
C LEU A 95 2.33 9.19 -10.03
N ALA A 96 2.87 10.14 -10.78
CA ALA A 96 2.78 11.55 -10.45
C ALA A 96 1.32 12.03 -10.42
N ILE A 97 0.49 11.64 -11.40
CA ILE A 97 -0.95 11.97 -11.40
C ILE A 97 -1.66 11.33 -10.19
N VAL A 98 -1.38 10.08 -9.85
CA VAL A 98 -1.95 9.42 -8.66
C VAL A 98 -1.56 10.18 -7.40
N SER A 99 -0.33 10.69 -7.28
CA SER A 99 0.13 11.45 -6.12
C SER A 99 -0.55 12.83 -5.96
N LEU A 100 -1.15 13.38 -7.03
CA LEU A 100 -1.92 14.62 -6.93
C LEU A 100 -3.22 14.46 -6.13
N VAL A 101 -3.79 13.25 -6.08
CA VAL A 101 -5.06 13.00 -5.37
C VAL A 101 -4.94 13.26 -3.86
N PRO A 102 -3.97 12.67 -3.12
CA PRO A 102 -3.78 13.00 -1.71
C PRO A 102 -3.34 14.46 -1.50
N MET A 103 -2.57 15.04 -2.42
CA MET A 103 -2.20 16.45 -2.37
C MET A 103 -3.43 17.37 -2.44
N LEU A 104 -4.30 17.17 -3.43
CA LEU A 104 -5.54 17.93 -3.58
C LEU A 104 -6.49 17.68 -2.38
N GLY A 105 -6.56 16.46 -1.89
CA GLY A 105 -7.31 16.11 -0.69
C GLY A 105 -6.85 16.90 0.54
N SER A 106 -5.55 17.01 0.77
CA SER A 106 -4.97 17.77 1.88
C SER A 106 -5.23 19.28 1.77
N LEU A 107 -5.12 19.84 0.57
CA LEU A 107 -5.44 21.24 0.31
C LEU A 107 -6.92 21.54 0.56
N LEU A 108 -7.83 20.66 0.11
CA LEU A 108 -9.26 20.80 0.34
C LEU A 108 -9.61 20.71 1.83
N GLN A 109 -8.99 19.77 2.56
CA GLN A 109 -9.14 19.67 4.01
C GLN A 109 -8.68 20.95 4.72
N ALA A 110 -7.53 21.50 4.34
CA ALA A 110 -7.01 22.74 4.89
C ALA A 110 -7.97 23.92 4.65
N ALA A 111 -8.58 24.00 3.47
CA ALA A 111 -9.56 25.02 3.13
C ALA A 111 -10.88 24.89 3.92
N LEU A 112 -11.25 23.66 4.28
CA LEU A 112 -12.47 23.37 5.05
C LEU A 112 -12.22 23.31 6.57
N SER A 113 -10.97 23.55 7.03
CA SER A 113 -10.61 23.48 8.43
C SER A 113 -11.37 24.55 9.24
N GLY A 114 -12.23 24.09 10.18
CA GLY A 114 -12.98 24.95 11.07
C GLY A 114 -14.14 24.21 11.74
N GLY A 115 -14.11 24.11 13.07
CA GLY A 115 -15.17 23.51 13.87
C GLY A 115 -15.46 22.02 13.58
N PHE A 116 -16.53 21.51 14.17
CA PHE A 116 -16.92 20.10 14.07
C PHE A 116 -17.28 19.69 12.62
N ILE A 117 -17.98 20.56 11.89
CA ILE A 117 -18.39 20.30 10.51
C ILE A 117 -17.15 20.14 9.60
N GLY A 118 -16.17 21.04 9.72
CA GLY A 118 -14.93 20.95 8.95
C GLY A 118 -14.14 19.67 9.25
N TRP A 119 -14.13 19.22 10.50
CA TRP A 119 -13.51 17.95 10.88
C TRP A 119 -14.24 16.75 10.23
N VAL A 120 -15.57 16.70 10.26
CA VAL A 120 -16.36 15.64 9.62
C VAL A 120 -16.14 15.60 8.11
N LEU A 121 -16.20 16.77 7.44
CA LEU A 121 -15.94 16.86 6.00
C LEU A 121 -14.52 16.43 5.65
N GLY A 122 -13.53 16.83 6.46
CA GLY A 122 -12.14 16.39 6.30
C GLY A 122 -11.99 14.87 6.41
N ALA A 123 -12.67 14.24 7.37
CA ALA A 123 -12.67 12.78 7.50
C ALA A 123 -13.30 12.08 6.27
N LEU A 124 -14.40 12.59 5.76
CA LEU A 124 -15.06 12.05 4.55
C LEU A 124 -14.14 12.19 3.33
N ILE A 125 -13.50 13.35 3.15
CA ILE A 125 -12.52 13.57 2.08
C ILE A 125 -11.38 12.56 2.21
N SER A 126 -10.84 12.33 3.42
CA SER A 126 -9.79 11.35 3.66
C SER A 126 -10.21 9.94 3.23
N LEU A 127 -11.42 9.50 3.58
CA LEU A 127 -11.94 8.19 3.18
C LEU A 127 -12.00 8.03 1.66
N VAL A 128 -12.49 9.06 0.96
CA VAL A 128 -12.55 9.05 -0.51
C VAL A 128 -11.15 9.02 -1.12
N VAL A 129 -10.23 9.85 -0.62
CA VAL A 129 -8.84 9.89 -1.09
C VAL A 129 -8.16 8.53 -0.88
N ILE A 130 -8.31 7.93 0.30
CA ILE A 130 -7.76 6.60 0.59
C ILE A 130 -8.36 5.57 -0.37
N ALA A 131 -9.69 5.52 -0.54
CA ALA A 131 -10.33 4.55 -1.43
C ALA A 131 -9.88 4.69 -2.89
N LEU A 132 -9.67 5.92 -3.38
CA LEU A 132 -9.16 6.19 -4.72
C LEU A 132 -7.70 5.76 -4.90
N THR A 133 -6.87 5.93 -3.88
CA THR A 133 -5.42 5.75 -4.00
C THR A 133 -4.91 4.42 -3.49
N TYR A 134 -5.70 3.69 -2.70
CA TYR A 134 -5.26 2.49 -1.98
C TYR A 134 -4.66 1.43 -2.89
N PHE A 135 -5.33 1.10 -3.99
CA PHE A 135 -4.85 0.16 -5.00
C PHE A 135 -4.33 0.83 -6.28
N ALA A 136 -4.42 2.16 -6.40
CA ALA A 136 -4.05 2.85 -7.63
C ALA A 136 -2.57 2.68 -7.97
N VAL A 137 -1.67 2.77 -6.96
CA VAL A 137 -0.23 2.61 -7.18
C VAL A 137 0.13 1.20 -7.70
N PRO A 138 -0.28 0.09 -7.07
CA PRO A 138 0.01 -1.24 -7.60
C PRO A 138 -0.69 -1.50 -8.95
N LEU A 139 -1.86 -0.92 -9.22
CA LEU A 139 -2.53 -1.04 -10.52
C LEU A 139 -1.75 -0.36 -11.65
N VAL A 140 -1.20 0.83 -11.40
CA VAL A 140 -0.30 1.51 -12.34
C VAL A 140 0.96 0.67 -12.56
N LEU A 141 1.58 0.16 -11.50
CA LEU A 141 2.84 -0.58 -11.58
C LEU A 141 2.70 -1.94 -12.27
N PHE A 142 1.75 -2.75 -11.82
CA PHE A 142 1.70 -4.17 -12.16
C PHE A 142 0.66 -4.51 -13.23
N ARG A 143 -0.39 -3.69 -13.34
CA ARG A 143 -1.42 -3.84 -14.38
C ARG A 143 -1.26 -2.87 -15.53
N GLN A 144 -0.27 -2.00 -15.45
CA GLN A 144 0.03 -1.01 -16.48
C GLN A 144 -1.15 -0.09 -16.82
N MET A 145 -2.00 0.16 -15.83
CA MET A 145 -3.17 1.04 -16.01
C MET A 145 -2.76 2.50 -16.04
N GLU A 146 -3.44 3.29 -16.84
CA GLU A 146 -3.37 4.74 -16.78
C GLU A 146 -3.94 5.26 -15.46
N ALA A 147 -3.45 6.40 -14.98
CA ALA A 147 -3.83 6.94 -13.67
C ALA A 147 -5.35 7.07 -13.46
N PRO A 148 -6.16 7.63 -14.39
CA PRO A 148 -7.60 7.73 -14.19
C PRO A 148 -8.29 6.36 -14.07
N GLN A 149 -7.85 5.38 -14.86
CA GLN A 149 -8.36 4.02 -14.82
C GLN A 149 -7.97 3.32 -13.52
N ALA A 150 -6.72 3.50 -13.07
CA ALA A 150 -6.21 2.94 -11.83
C ALA A 150 -6.96 3.49 -10.61
N LEU A 151 -7.20 4.82 -10.56
CA LEU A 151 -7.97 5.46 -9.50
C LEU A 151 -9.41 4.94 -9.45
N LYS A 152 -10.09 4.88 -10.60
CA LYS A 152 -11.44 4.32 -10.69
C LYS A 152 -11.46 2.86 -10.26
N SER A 153 -10.55 2.03 -10.79
CA SER A 153 -10.47 0.61 -10.44
C SER A 153 -10.16 0.40 -8.96
N SER A 154 -9.34 1.27 -8.35
CA SER A 154 -9.09 1.25 -6.91
C SER A 154 -10.38 1.47 -6.11
N LEU A 155 -11.16 2.50 -6.46
CA LEU A 155 -12.45 2.78 -5.82
C LEU A 155 -13.41 1.61 -5.99
N ASP A 156 -13.55 1.08 -7.21
CA ASP A 156 -14.42 -0.06 -7.51
C ASP A 156 -14.00 -1.30 -6.70
N GLY A 157 -12.69 -1.54 -6.55
CA GLY A 157 -12.14 -2.64 -5.75
C GLY A 157 -12.43 -2.51 -4.25
N VAL A 158 -12.31 -1.31 -3.71
CA VAL A 158 -12.66 -1.01 -2.30
C VAL A 158 -14.16 -1.19 -2.07
N ILE A 159 -15.01 -0.65 -2.95
CA ILE A 159 -16.46 -0.75 -2.81
C ILE A 159 -16.93 -2.21 -2.94
N ALA A 160 -16.40 -2.96 -3.92
CA ALA A 160 -16.76 -4.36 -4.13
C ALA A 160 -16.38 -5.26 -2.95
N ASN A 161 -15.35 -4.86 -2.17
CA ASN A 161 -14.83 -5.61 -1.03
C ASN A 161 -14.92 -4.83 0.29
N LEU A 162 -15.90 -3.93 0.40
CA LEU A 162 -16.03 -3.03 1.54
C LEU A 162 -16.02 -3.73 2.91
N PRO A 163 -16.68 -4.90 3.12
CA PRO A 163 -16.64 -5.58 4.40
C PRO A 163 -15.22 -6.02 4.79
N ALA A 164 -14.45 -6.61 3.88
CA ALA A 164 -13.06 -7.02 4.14
C ALA A 164 -12.15 -5.82 4.40
N VAL A 165 -12.31 -4.76 3.61
CA VAL A 165 -11.55 -3.50 3.76
C VAL A 165 -11.84 -2.82 5.10
N VAL A 166 -13.10 -2.79 5.55
CA VAL A 166 -13.47 -2.24 6.86
C VAL A 166 -12.86 -3.04 8.00
N VAL A 167 -12.93 -4.39 7.94
CA VAL A 167 -12.28 -5.26 8.92
C VAL A 167 -10.77 -5.01 8.97
N PHE A 168 -10.12 -4.91 7.81
CA PHE A 168 -8.70 -4.60 7.70
C PHE A 168 -8.37 -3.24 8.34
N TRP A 169 -9.08 -2.18 7.98
CA TRP A 169 -8.81 -0.84 8.51
C TRP A 169 -9.09 -0.74 10.01
N ALA A 170 -10.15 -1.39 10.50
CA ALA A 170 -10.41 -1.46 11.94
C ALA A 170 -9.25 -2.13 12.69
N ALA A 171 -8.75 -3.25 12.17
CA ALA A 171 -7.59 -3.92 12.73
C ALA A 171 -6.32 -3.05 12.66
N CYS A 172 -6.09 -2.33 11.54
CA CYS A 172 -4.98 -1.38 11.40
C CYS A 172 -5.04 -0.28 12.46
N ILE A 173 -6.22 0.28 12.76
CA ILE A 173 -6.40 1.30 13.80
C ILE A 173 -6.00 0.72 15.16
N VAL A 174 -6.50 -0.46 15.53
CA VAL A 174 -6.18 -1.10 16.81
C VAL A 174 -4.68 -1.36 16.92
N LEU A 175 -4.06 -1.94 15.89
CA LEU A 175 -2.63 -2.22 15.87
C LEU A 175 -1.79 -0.94 15.94
N THR A 176 -2.22 0.13 15.28
CA THR A 176 -1.54 1.44 15.33
C THR A 176 -1.60 2.02 16.74
N LEU A 177 -2.76 1.97 17.41
CA LEU A 177 -2.89 2.42 18.80
C LEU A 177 -1.96 1.62 19.73
N LEU A 178 -1.88 0.30 19.56
CA LEU A 178 -0.96 -0.55 20.32
C LEU A 178 0.51 -0.24 20.03
N ALA A 179 0.85 0.06 18.77
CA ALA A 179 2.21 0.37 18.34
C ALA A 179 2.72 1.72 18.87
N ILE A 180 1.82 2.65 19.21
CA ILE A 180 2.17 3.95 19.80
C ILE A 180 2.55 3.80 21.28
N VAL A 181 2.00 2.82 22.01
CA VAL A 181 2.23 2.63 23.46
C VAL A 181 3.73 2.61 23.81
N PRO A 182 4.61 1.87 23.10
CA PRO A 182 6.05 1.90 23.36
C PRO A 182 6.72 3.12 22.69
N LEU A 183 6.22 4.34 22.93
CA LEU A 183 6.75 5.59 22.36
C LEU A 183 6.79 5.61 20.82
N GLY A 184 5.91 4.84 20.16
CA GLY A 184 5.85 4.73 18.70
C GLY A 184 6.88 3.80 18.09
N LEU A 185 7.76 3.15 18.85
CA LEU A 185 8.74 2.19 18.32
C LEU A 185 8.05 1.00 17.61
N GLY A 186 6.85 0.64 18.04
CA GLY A 186 6.05 -0.39 17.35
C GLY A 186 5.72 -0.05 15.91
N LEU A 187 5.67 1.23 15.55
CA LEU A 187 5.39 1.68 14.18
C LEU A 187 6.50 1.28 13.20
N LEU A 188 7.76 1.18 13.65
CA LEU A 188 8.88 0.73 12.81
C LEU A 188 8.69 -0.71 12.30
N VAL A 189 7.97 -1.52 13.05
CA VAL A 189 7.60 -2.89 12.64
C VAL A 189 6.24 -2.90 11.95
N LEU A 190 5.28 -2.16 12.50
CA LEU A 190 3.90 -2.18 11.99
C LEU A 190 3.81 -1.62 10.57
N VAL A 191 4.50 -0.52 10.24
CA VAL A 191 4.42 0.09 8.90
C VAL A 191 4.87 -0.90 7.81
N PRO A 192 6.03 -1.58 7.90
CA PRO A 192 6.39 -2.65 6.96
C PRO A 192 5.35 -3.78 6.85
N VAL A 193 4.75 -4.19 7.98
CA VAL A 193 3.70 -5.22 7.98
C VAL A 193 2.46 -4.73 7.23
N LEU A 194 2.03 -3.49 7.45
CA LEU A 194 0.89 -2.91 6.76
C LEU A 194 1.15 -2.72 5.26
N LEU A 195 2.39 -2.43 4.86
CA LEU A 195 2.79 -2.41 3.44
C LEU A 195 2.63 -3.79 2.79
N GLY A 196 3.11 -4.85 3.47
CA GLY A 196 2.90 -6.23 3.03
C GLY A 196 1.43 -6.60 2.97
N ALA A 197 0.64 -6.23 3.97
CA ALA A 197 -0.80 -6.49 4.02
C ALA A 197 -1.57 -5.74 2.90
N ALA A 198 -1.17 -4.52 2.57
CA ALA A 198 -1.74 -3.77 1.45
C ALA A 198 -1.42 -4.44 0.10
N TYR A 199 -0.21 -4.98 -0.04
CA TYR A 199 0.16 -5.77 -1.22
C TYR A 199 -0.66 -7.07 -1.31
N GLU A 200 -0.85 -7.81 -0.20
CA GLU A 200 -1.69 -9.02 -0.14
C GLU A 200 -3.13 -8.73 -0.54
N ALA A 201 -3.73 -7.65 -0.01
CA ALA A 201 -5.06 -7.21 -0.39
C ALA A 201 -5.16 -6.96 -1.91
N TYR A 202 -4.14 -6.30 -2.48
CA TYR A 202 -4.06 -6.09 -3.93
C TYR A 202 -3.95 -7.41 -4.68
N ALA A 203 -3.07 -8.32 -4.24
CA ALA A 203 -2.81 -9.60 -4.91
C ALA A 203 -4.06 -10.47 -4.93
N GLU A 204 -4.79 -10.58 -3.82
CA GLU A 204 -6.02 -11.36 -3.73
C GLU A 204 -7.14 -10.75 -4.56
N ILE A 205 -7.41 -9.45 -4.43
CA ILE A 205 -8.53 -8.77 -5.10
C ILE A 205 -8.32 -8.70 -6.63
N TYR A 206 -7.09 -8.45 -7.06
CA TYR A 206 -6.81 -8.27 -8.49
C TYR A 206 -6.13 -9.49 -9.14
N GLY A 207 -5.81 -10.54 -8.37
CA GLY A 207 -5.22 -11.78 -8.85
C GLY A 207 -3.78 -11.61 -9.31
N ASP A 208 -2.92 -11.13 -8.42
CA ASP A 208 -1.47 -11.15 -8.56
C ASP A 208 -0.88 -12.26 -7.67
N VAL A 209 0.44 -12.38 -7.60
CA VAL A 209 1.15 -13.36 -6.77
C VAL A 209 1.14 -12.90 -5.31
N GLU A 210 0.61 -13.73 -4.42
CA GLU A 210 0.56 -13.46 -2.98
C GLU A 210 1.93 -13.69 -2.31
N LEU A 211 2.23 -12.98 -1.21
CA LEU A 211 3.45 -13.16 -0.43
C LEU A 211 3.49 -14.54 0.25
N VAL A 212 2.32 -15.03 0.64
CA VAL A 212 2.13 -16.37 1.18
C VAL A 212 0.99 -17.03 0.42
N PRO A 213 1.25 -18.07 -0.38
CA PRO A 213 0.17 -18.80 -1.04
C PRO A 213 -0.80 -19.34 0.00
N ASN A 214 -2.05 -18.90 -0.04
CA ASN A 214 -3.12 -19.40 0.82
C ASN A 214 -3.59 -20.83 0.46
N ALA A 215 -2.99 -21.46 -0.54
CA ALA A 215 -3.28 -22.84 -0.89
C ALA A 215 -2.37 -23.79 -0.09
N PRO A 216 -2.93 -24.82 0.58
CA PRO A 216 -2.13 -26.00 0.88
C PRO A 216 -1.57 -26.49 -0.46
N ALA A 217 -0.24 -26.67 -0.51
CA ALA A 217 0.41 -27.22 -1.69
C ALA A 217 -0.39 -28.44 -2.16
N THR A 218 -1.02 -28.33 -3.34
CA THR A 218 -1.57 -29.52 -3.99
C THR A 218 -0.43 -30.52 -4.04
N PRO A 219 -0.58 -31.73 -3.52
CA PRO A 219 0.45 -32.74 -3.60
C PRO A 219 0.85 -32.83 -5.08
N SER A 220 2.13 -32.66 -5.38
CA SER A 220 2.66 -32.80 -6.71
C SER A 220 2.12 -34.10 -7.30
N GLU A 221 1.39 -34.01 -8.40
CA GLU A 221 0.88 -35.16 -9.12
C GLU A 221 2.04 -36.16 -9.28
N PRO A 222 1.89 -37.43 -8.88
CA PRO A 222 2.97 -38.38 -9.00
C PRO A 222 3.40 -38.46 -10.48
N PRO A 223 4.69 -38.63 -10.76
CA PRO A 223 5.17 -38.72 -12.14
C PRO A 223 4.42 -39.85 -12.86
N PRO A 224 4.09 -39.68 -14.14
CA PRO A 224 3.41 -40.70 -14.92
C PRO A 224 4.23 -42.00 -14.89
N PRO A 225 3.58 -43.18 -14.84
CA PRO A 225 4.28 -44.45 -14.81
C PRO A 225 5.16 -44.57 -16.04
N PRO A 226 6.34 -45.24 -15.91
CA PRO A 226 7.22 -45.47 -17.05
C PRO A 226 6.51 -46.34 -18.08
N VAL A 227 6.61 -45.93 -19.37
CA VAL A 227 6.08 -46.64 -20.54
C VAL A 227 6.92 -47.88 -20.81
#